data_7769687fc082255aecc033db7e6498b4
#
_entry.id   7769687fc082255aecc033db7e6498b4
#
_cell.length_a   1.000
_cell.length_b   1.000
_cell.length_c   1.000
_cell.angle_alpha   90.00
_cell.angle_beta   90.00
_cell.angle_gamma   90.00
#
_symmetry.space_group_name_H-M   'P 1'
#
loop_
_entity.id
_entity.type
_entity.pdbx_description
1 polymer ?
#
loop_
_entity_poly.entity_id
_entity_poly.type
_entity_poly.pdbx_seq_one_letter_code
_entity_poly.pdbx_strand_id
1 'polypeptide(L)'
;GLKADLARVQDRLKATRADVGWVRPENLHLTLTFMGQVEEGRLGAIGEAIAAAATGCGPIRLVFEGLGAFPSPRAARVVWIGLSHGAEALAKLQTRVETGLESLGFAREERPFTAHLTLGRVRSPAHREQLAYALTSTPAEALGEMALDRIELMKSDLHVAGARYSILQSFSLG
;
A
#
# COMPACT_ATOMS: atom_id res chain seq x y z
N GLY A 1 -17.94 3.47 -5.27
CA GLY A 1 -16.60 3.21 -5.83
C GLY A 1 -15.64 2.69 -4.75
N LEU A 2 -14.49 2.19 -5.13
CA LEU A 2 -13.52 1.49 -4.28
C LEU A 2 -13.23 2.18 -2.93
N LYS A 3 -13.02 3.50 -2.92
CA LYS A 3 -12.75 4.22 -1.65
C LYS A 3 -13.92 4.13 -0.66
N ALA A 4 -15.16 4.15 -1.15
CA ALA A 4 -16.34 3.99 -0.30
C ALA A 4 -16.46 2.55 0.23
N ASP A 5 -16.10 1.57 -0.58
CA ASP A 5 -16.09 0.16 -0.19
C ASP A 5 -15.03 -0.10 0.90
N LEU A 6 -13.83 0.45 0.72
CA LEU A 6 -12.76 0.39 1.70
C LEU A 6 -13.12 1.12 3.01
N ALA A 7 -13.79 2.26 2.93
CA ALA A 7 -14.28 2.97 4.11
C ALA A 7 -15.30 2.13 4.90
N ARG A 8 -16.22 1.43 4.21
CA ARG A 8 -17.16 0.50 4.87
C ARG A 8 -16.45 -0.67 5.56
N VAL A 9 -15.37 -1.17 4.98
CA VAL A 9 -14.53 -2.18 5.62
C VAL A 9 -13.90 -1.64 6.90
N GLN A 10 -13.29 -0.45 6.82
CA GLN A 10 -12.73 0.20 8.01
C GLN A 10 -13.79 0.42 9.10
N ASP A 11 -15.01 0.84 8.75
CA ASP A 11 -16.09 1.07 9.72
C ASP A 11 -16.52 -0.22 10.41
N ARG A 12 -16.59 -1.33 9.70
CA ARG A 12 -16.82 -2.66 10.31
C ARG A 12 -15.70 -3.03 11.29
N LEU A 13 -14.46 -2.79 10.94
CA LEU A 13 -13.32 -3.08 11.82
C LEU A 13 -13.25 -2.13 13.02
N LYS A 14 -13.66 -0.87 12.88
CA LYS A 14 -13.79 0.10 14.00
C LYS A 14 -14.78 -0.38 15.05
N ALA A 15 -15.82 -1.16 14.68
CA ALA A 15 -16.77 -1.73 15.62
C ALA A 15 -16.12 -2.68 16.64
N THR A 16 -14.92 -3.21 16.37
CA THR A 16 -14.14 -4.01 17.32
C THR A 16 -13.60 -3.20 18.50
N ARG A 17 -13.59 -1.88 18.40
CA ARG A 17 -12.99 -0.93 19.35
C ARG A 17 -11.48 -1.10 19.56
N ALA A 18 -10.81 -1.84 18.69
CA ALA A 18 -9.36 -1.94 18.71
C ALA A 18 -8.72 -0.56 18.50
N ASP A 19 -7.62 -0.34 19.19
CA ASP A 19 -6.88 0.93 19.09
C ASP A 19 -6.04 0.95 17.82
N VAL A 20 -6.65 1.40 16.73
CA VAL A 20 -6.06 1.45 15.39
C VAL A 20 -6.08 2.88 14.87
N GLY A 21 -4.92 3.36 14.44
CA GLY A 21 -4.81 4.57 13.63
C GLY A 21 -5.23 4.25 12.19
N TRP A 22 -6.49 4.52 11.85
CA TRP A 22 -7.03 4.25 10.53
C TRP A 22 -6.49 5.23 9.50
N VAL A 23 -6.11 4.71 8.33
CA VAL A 23 -5.70 5.53 7.19
C VAL A 23 -6.94 6.26 6.65
N ARG A 24 -6.82 7.57 6.45
CA ARG A 24 -7.92 8.34 5.85
C ARG A 24 -8.16 7.90 4.41
N PRO A 25 -9.41 7.90 3.92
CA PRO A 25 -9.73 7.44 2.56
C PRO A 25 -8.92 8.12 1.45
N GLU A 26 -8.60 9.40 1.61
CA GLU A 26 -7.77 10.16 0.67
C GLU A 26 -6.32 9.72 0.62
N ASN A 27 -5.83 9.10 1.70
CA ASN A 27 -4.45 8.62 1.87
C ASN A 27 -4.30 7.12 1.59
N LEU A 28 -5.39 6.42 1.26
CA LEU A 28 -5.32 5.00 0.91
C LEU A 28 -4.53 4.82 -0.39
N HIS A 29 -3.46 4.05 -0.33
CA HIS A 29 -2.56 3.81 -1.45
C HIS A 29 -1.87 2.46 -1.35
N LEU A 30 -1.42 1.95 -2.50
CA LEU A 30 -0.51 0.82 -2.60
C LEU A 30 0.92 1.35 -2.63
N THR A 31 1.79 0.83 -1.79
CA THR A 31 3.21 1.18 -1.80
C THR A 31 3.99 0.11 -2.56
N LEU A 32 4.75 0.51 -3.57
CA LEU A 32 5.66 -0.37 -4.30
C LEU A 32 6.98 -0.51 -3.57
N THR A 33 7.58 0.61 -3.18
CA THR A 33 8.84 0.65 -2.44
C THR A 33 8.97 1.94 -1.65
N PHE A 34 9.80 1.92 -0.63
CA PHE A 34 10.07 3.05 0.23
C PHE A 34 11.58 3.35 0.24
N MET A 35 11.94 4.58 -0.14
CA MET A 35 13.36 4.97 -0.30
C MET A 35 13.96 5.63 0.94
N GLY A 36 13.14 5.94 1.95
CA GLY A 36 13.59 6.70 3.10
C GLY A 36 13.85 8.17 2.78
N GLN A 37 14.85 8.76 3.43
CA GLN A 37 15.25 10.14 3.16
C GLN A 37 16.06 10.20 1.85
N VAL A 38 15.68 11.11 0.98
CA VAL A 38 16.28 11.31 -0.34
C VAL A 38 16.63 12.79 -0.52
N GLU A 39 17.83 13.08 -0.98
CA GLU A 39 18.25 14.42 -1.35
C GLU A 39 17.54 14.91 -2.61
N GLU A 40 17.09 16.16 -2.62
CA GLU A 40 16.35 16.74 -3.76
C GLU A 40 17.09 16.64 -5.09
N GLY A 41 18.42 16.78 -5.08
CA GLY A 41 19.24 16.65 -6.27
C GLY A 41 19.21 15.28 -6.94
N ARG A 42 18.70 14.25 -6.25
CA ARG A 42 18.57 12.88 -6.77
C ARG A 42 17.21 12.62 -7.43
N LEU A 43 16.23 13.49 -7.24
CA LEU A 43 14.84 13.27 -7.71
C LEU A 43 14.76 13.12 -9.24
N GLY A 44 15.57 13.82 -9.99
CA GLY A 44 15.62 13.69 -11.46
C GLY A 44 15.99 12.27 -11.91
N ALA A 45 17.11 11.74 -11.41
CA ALA A 45 17.57 10.39 -11.74
C ALA A 45 16.59 9.30 -11.26
N ILE A 46 15.98 9.49 -10.08
CA ILE A 46 14.94 8.61 -9.57
C ILE A 46 13.72 8.61 -10.49
N GLY A 47 13.27 9.79 -10.92
CA GLY A 47 12.16 9.93 -11.87
C GLY A 47 12.42 9.22 -13.20
N GLU A 48 13.61 9.35 -13.75
CA GLU A 48 14.02 8.65 -14.99
C GLU A 48 13.99 7.12 -14.81
N ALA A 49 14.50 6.62 -13.69
CA ALA A 49 14.48 5.18 -13.38
C ALA A 49 13.06 4.63 -13.24
N ILE A 50 12.17 5.38 -12.56
CA ILE A 50 10.76 4.99 -12.40
C ILE A 50 10.03 5.04 -13.74
N ALA A 51 10.25 6.07 -14.56
CA ALA A 51 9.66 6.19 -15.89
C ALA A 51 10.04 5.01 -16.79
N ALA A 52 11.32 4.62 -16.79
CA ALA A 52 11.80 3.46 -17.53
C ALA A 52 11.15 2.15 -17.04
N ALA A 53 10.98 2.00 -15.71
CA ALA A 53 10.34 0.84 -15.13
C ALA A 53 8.83 0.75 -15.49
N ALA A 54 8.16 1.87 -15.59
CA ALA A 54 6.73 1.97 -15.90
C ALA A 54 6.42 1.73 -17.39
N THR A 55 7.36 2.05 -18.26
CA THR A 55 7.16 1.97 -19.73
C THR A 55 6.79 0.55 -20.17
N GLY A 56 5.70 0.44 -20.93
CA GLY A 56 5.25 -0.80 -21.55
C GLY A 56 4.63 -1.82 -20.58
N CYS A 57 4.33 -1.43 -19.34
CA CYS A 57 3.62 -2.30 -18.40
C CYS A 57 2.12 -2.41 -18.73
N GLY A 58 1.54 -1.39 -19.37
CA GLY A 58 0.11 -1.29 -19.59
C GLY A 58 -0.69 -1.15 -18.29
N PRO A 59 -1.98 -0.84 -18.39
CA PRO A 59 -2.86 -0.80 -17.22
C PRO A 59 -2.96 -2.19 -16.56
N ILE A 60 -2.90 -2.21 -15.23
CA ILE A 60 -3.03 -3.44 -14.44
C ILE A 60 -4.38 -3.41 -13.74
N ARG A 61 -5.24 -4.41 -14.02
CA ARG A 61 -6.48 -4.59 -13.27
C ARG A 61 -6.16 -5.18 -11.90
N LEU A 62 -6.62 -4.51 -10.85
CA LEU A 62 -6.47 -4.96 -9.46
C LEU A 62 -7.84 -5.26 -8.88
N VAL A 63 -7.99 -6.41 -8.21
CA VAL A 63 -9.19 -6.76 -7.44
C VAL A 63 -8.78 -6.92 -5.98
N PHE A 64 -9.40 -6.11 -5.11
CA PHE A 64 -9.12 -6.13 -3.67
C PHE A 64 -9.99 -7.17 -2.99
N GLU A 65 -9.33 -8.05 -2.24
CA GLU A 65 -9.98 -9.18 -1.56
C GLU A 65 -9.14 -9.64 -0.37
N GLY A 66 -9.84 -10.06 0.69
CA GLY A 66 -9.20 -10.66 1.85
C GLY A 66 -8.55 -9.65 2.79
N LEU A 67 -8.90 -9.76 4.07
CA LEU A 67 -8.32 -8.95 5.14
C LEU A 67 -7.19 -9.71 5.82
N GLY A 68 -6.20 -8.98 6.27
CA GLY A 68 -5.10 -9.55 7.02
C GLY A 68 -4.39 -8.54 7.88
N ALA A 69 -3.35 -9.01 8.55
CA ALA A 69 -2.48 -8.17 9.34
C ALA A 69 -1.05 -8.69 9.33
N PHE A 70 -0.10 -7.77 9.45
CA PHE A 70 1.30 -8.11 9.69
C PHE A 70 1.66 -7.86 11.15
N PRO A 71 2.45 -8.75 11.79
CA PRO A 71 2.95 -10.03 11.28
C PRO A 71 1.87 -11.12 11.18
N SER A 72 0.77 -11.02 11.93
CA SER A 72 -0.35 -11.94 11.88
C SER A 72 -1.61 -11.29 12.48
N PRO A 73 -2.84 -11.81 12.25
CA PRO A 73 -4.06 -11.27 12.86
C PRO A 73 -4.00 -11.21 14.40
N ARG A 74 -3.41 -12.22 15.06
CA ARG A 74 -3.28 -12.27 16.53
C ARG A 74 -2.23 -11.31 17.10
N ALA A 75 -1.24 -10.95 16.30
CA ALA A 75 -0.17 -10.03 16.65
C ALA A 75 -0.16 -8.79 15.73
N ALA A 76 -1.33 -8.32 15.35
CA ALA A 76 -1.48 -7.27 14.37
C ALA A 76 -0.78 -5.98 14.75
N ARG A 77 0.06 -5.47 13.84
CA ARG A 77 0.64 -4.13 13.87
C ARG A 77 0.16 -3.29 12.69
N VAL A 78 -0.07 -3.92 11.55
CA VAL A 78 -0.58 -3.30 10.33
C VAL A 78 -1.77 -4.11 9.85
N VAL A 79 -2.91 -3.47 9.69
CA VAL A 79 -4.13 -4.05 9.13
C VAL A 79 -4.20 -3.69 7.67
N TRP A 80 -4.46 -4.67 6.81
CA TRP A 80 -4.43 -4.48 5.36
C TRP A 80 -5.52 -5.28 4.63
N ILE A 81 -5.76 -4.90 3.39
CA ILE A 81 -6.50 -5.67 2.40
C ILE A 81 -5.56 -6.14 1.30
N GLY A 82 -5.70 -7.39 0.89
CA GLY A 82 -4.92 -8.02 -0.17
C GLY A 82 -5.54 -7.88 -1.56
N LEU A 83 -4.96 -8.59 -2.51
CA LEU A 83 -5.42 -8.67 -3.89
C LEU A 83 -5.68 -10.12 -4.27
N SER A 84 -6.82 -10.39 -4.89
CA SER A 84 -7.11 -11.67 -5.55
C SER A 84 -6.74 -11.68 -7.02
N HIS A 85 -6.59 -10.48 -7.62
CA HIS A 85 -6.17 -10.33 -9.02
C HIS A 85 -5.19 -9.17 -9.17
N GLY A 86 -4.24 -9.33 -10.08
CA GLY A 86 -3.24 -8.31 -10.43
C GLY A 86 -2.00 -8.29 -9.54
N ALA A 87 -1.94 -9.09 -8.47
CA ALA A 87 -0.81 -9.12 -7.54
C ALA A 87 0.52 -9.50 -8.22
N GLU A 88 0.51 -10.46 -9.15
CA GLU A 88 1.72 -10.87 -9.89
C GLU A 88 2.22 -9.76 -10.82
N ALA A 89 1.32 -9.12 -11.57
CA ALA A 89 1.68 -8.00 -12.45
C ALA A 89 2.24 -6.82 -11.65
N LEU A 90 1.63 -6.55 -10.49
CA LEU A 90 2.11 -5.51 -9.58
C LEU A 90 3.49 -5.85 -9.01
N ALA A 91 3.74 -7.11 -8.66
CA ALA A 91 5.05 -7.57 -8.18
C ALA A 91 6.13 -7.46 -9.27
N LYS A 92 5.80 -7.73 -10.53
CA LYS A 92 6.71 -7.52 -11.66
C LYS A 92 7.06 -6.05 -11.84
N LEU A 93 6.07 -5.17 -11.75
CA LEU A 93 6.30 -3.72 -11.80
C LEU A 93 7.18 -3.26 -10.62
N GLN A 94 6.89 -3.72 -9.41
CA GLN A 94 7.70 -3.43 -8.23
C GLN A 94 9.16 -3.87 -8.41
N THR A 95 9.40 -5.06 -8.93
CA THR A 95 10.75 -5.56 -9.22
C THR A 95 11.49 -4.68 -10.23
N ARG A 96 10.80 -4.21 -11.28
CA ARG A 96 11.39 -3.30 -12.26
C ARG A 96 11.78 -1.96 -11.64
N VAL A 97 10.91 -1.41 -10.79
CA VAL A 97 11.18 -0.16 -10.05
C VAL A 97 12.40 -0.34 -9.13
N GLU A 98 12.44 -1.40 -8.34
CA GLU A 98 13.58 -1.67 -7.45
C GLU A 98 14.88 -1.87 -8.21
N THR A 99 14.86 -2.57 -9.34
CA THR A 99 16.05 -2.76 -10.19
C THR A 99 16.59 -1.42 -10.68
N GLY A 100 15.71 -0.52 -11.10
CA GLY A 100 16.09 0.83 -11.50
C GLY A 100 16.68 1.64 -10.33
N LEU A 101 16.08 1.57 -9.16
CA LEU A 101 16.54 2.27 -7.97
C LEU A 101 17.84 1.69 -7.40
N GLU A 102 18.04 0.37 -7.50
CA GLU A 102 19.27 -0.30 -7.08
C GLU A 102 20.49 0.22 -7.87
N SER A 103 20.33 0.47 -9.16
CA SER A 103 21.38 1.07 -9.99
C SER A 103 21.77 2.48 -9.54
N LEU A 104 20.91 3.16 -8.79
CA LEU A 104 21.16 4.46 -8.17
C LEU A 104 21.68 4.35 -6.73
N GLY A 105 21.90 3.13 -6.21
CA GLY A 105 22.44 2.88 -4.88
C GLY A 105 21.37 2.74 -3.77
N PHE A 106 20.10 2.62 -4.13
CA PHE A 106 19.05 2.27 -3.13
C PHE A 106 19.05 0.77 -2.91
N ALA A 107 19.09 0.36 -1.63
CA ALA A 107 19.00 -1.06 -1.28
C ALA A 107 17.63 -1.62 -1.60
N ARG A 108 17.58 -2.86 -2.09
CA ARG A 108 16.32 -3.61 -2.20
C ARG A 108 15.77 -3.96 -0.84
N GLU A 109 14.44 -4.04 -0.76
CA GLU A 109 13.79 -4.63 0.41
C GLU A 109 14.13 -6.13 0.48
N GLU A 110 14.62 -6.58 1.64
CA GLU A 110 14.98 -7.99 1.85
C GLU A 110 13.77 -8.91 1.94
N ARG A 111 12.62 -8.36 2.38
CA ARG A 111 11.37 -9.11 2.48
C ARG A 111 10.71 -9.25 1.13
N PRO A 112 10.11 -10.42 0.82
CA PRO A 112 9.32 -10.57 -0.39
C PRO A 112 8.21 -9.50 -0.46
N PHE A 113 8.02 -8.93 -1.64
CA PHE A 113 6.93 -7.98 -1.87
C PHE A 113 5.58 -8.69 -1.74
N THR A 114 4.74 -8.18 -0.85
CA THR A 114 3.35 -8.62 -0.70
C THR A 114 2.43 -7.46 -1.06
N ALA A 115 1.72 -7.60 -2.17
CA ALA A 115 0.79 -6.58 -2.64
C ALA A 115 -0.37 -6.43 -1.63
N HIS A 116 -0.46 -5.28 -0.99
CA HIS A 116 -1.50 -4.96 -0.02
C HIS A 116 -1.76 -3.47 0.05
N LEU A 117 -2.95 -3.12 0.50
CA LEU A 117 -3.32 -1.76 0.82
C LEU A 117 -3.52 -1.64 2.33
N THR A 118 -2.72 -0.80 2.98
CA THR A 118 -2.81 -0.59 4.43
C THR A 118 -4.07 0.18 4.79
N LEU A 119 -4.88 -0.41 5.68
CA LEU A 119 -6.11 0.19 6.20
C LEU A 119 -5.88 0.93 7.52
N GLY A 120 -4.91 0.49 8.32
CA GLY A 120 -4.61 1.10 9.62
C GLY A 120 -3.41 0.47 10.31
N ARG A 121 -2.95 1.16 11.37
CA ARG A 121 -1.83 0.71 12.21
C ARG A 121 -2.27 0.62 13.65
N VAL A 122 -2.05 -0.55 14.25
CA VAL A 122 -2.39 -0.83 15.64
C VAL A 122 -1.47 -0.06 16.57
N ARG A 123 -2.04 0.67 17.53
CA ARG A 123 -1.30 1.52 18.47
C ARG A 123 -1.09 0.87 19.83
N SER A 124 -2.05 0.05 20.27
CA SER A 124 -1.99 -0.66 21.54
C SER A 124 -2.68 -2.03 21.46
N PRO A 125 -2.50 -2.92 22.46
CA PRO A 125 -3.12 -4.24 22.46
C PRO A 125 -4.62 -4.23 22.81
N ALA A 126 -5.25 -3.06 23.00
CA ALA A 126 -6.66 -2.96 23.35
C ALA A 126 -7.56 -3.63 22.30
N HIS A 127 -8.44 -4.52 22.74
CA HIS A 127 -9.38 -5.26 21.90
C HIS A 127 -8.75 -6.05 20.73
N ARG A 128 -7.50 -6.47 20.90
CA ARG A 128 -6.75 -7.19 19.84
C ARG A 128 -7.40 -8.52 19.44
N GLU A 129 -8.06 -9.20 20.37
CA GLU A 129 -8.74 -10.47 20.10
C GLU A 129 -9.98 -10.27 19.24
N GLN A 130 -10.73 -9.22 19.50
CA GLN A 130 -11.89 -8.83 18.69
C GLN A 130 -11.46 -8.44 17.28
N LEU A 131 -10.36 -7.71 17.16
CA LEU A 131 -9.79 -7.37 15.86
C LEU A 131 -9.32 -8.63 15.11
N ALA A 132 -8.59 -9.53 15.78
CA ALA A 132 -8.13 -10.79 15.18
C ALA A 132 -9.31 -11.63 14.68
N TYR A 133 -10.36 -11.74 15.49
CA TYR A 133 -11.58 -12.45 15.11
C TYR A 133 -12.24 -11.80 13.88
N ALA A 134 -12.41 -10.48 13.86
CA ALA A 134 -13.01 -9.77 12.73
C ALA A 134 -12.19 -9.95 11.43
N LEU A 135 -10.87 -9.93 11.52
CA LEU A 135 -9.97 -10.14 10.37
C LEU A 135 -10.07 -11.56 9.79
N THR A 136 -10.24 -12.56 10.64
CA THR A 136 -10.27 -13.97 10.22
C THR A 136 -11.64 -14.50 9.89
N SER A 137 -12.70 -13.89 10.45
CA SER A 137 -14.10 -14.32 10.25
C SER A 137 -14.80 -13.56 9.12
N THR A 138 -14.23 -12.46 8.64
CA THR A 138 -14.79 -11.73 7.49
C THR A 138 -14.58 -12.57 6.22
N PRO A 139 -15.66 -12.92 5.48
CA PRO A 139 -15.52 -13.67 4.24
C PRO A 139 -14.57 -12.96 3.27
N ALA A 140 -13.76 -13.75 2.55
CA ALA A 140 -12.95 -13.25 1.46
C ALA A 140 -13.86 -12.97 0.27
N GLU A 141 -14.46 -11.79 0.24
CA GLU A 141 -15.26 -11.30 -0.87
C GLU A 141 -14.50 -10.21 -1.60
N ALA A 142 -14.68 -10.13 -2.91
CA ALA A 142 -14.15 -9.02 -3.69
C ALA A 142 -14.80 -7.71 -3.20
N LEU A 143 -13.98 -6.82 -2.66
CA LEU A 143 -14.42 -5.57 -2.04
C LEU A 143 -14.42 -4.40 -3.03
N GLY A 144 -13.84 -4.60 -4.21
CA GLY A 144 -13.80 -3.63 -5.28
C GLY A 144 -12.62 -3.84 -6.21
N GLU A 145 -12.65 -3.15 -7.32
CA GLU A 145 -11.58 -3.21 -8.32
C GLU A 145 -11.18 -1.83 -8.81
N MET A 146 -9.97 -1.76 -9.35
CA MET A 146 -9.47 -0.58 -10.04
C MET A 146 -8.53 -0.97 -11.18
N ALA A 147 -8.42 -0.10 -12.17
CA ALA A 147 -7.34 -0.14 -13.15
C ALA A 147 -6.21 0.77 -12.66
N LEU A 148 -5.03 0.18 -12.49
CA LEU A 148 -3.80 0.93 -12.20
C LEU A 148 -3.20 1.36 -13.54
N ASP A 149 -3.27 2.63 -13.87
CA ASP A 149 -2.78 3.21 -15.12
C ASP A 149 -1.49 4.04 -14.95
N ARG A 150 -1.10 4.29 -13.71
CA ARG A 150 0.09 5.08 -13.36
C ARG A 150 0.63 4.70 -11.99
N ILE A 151 1.90 5.05 -11.78
CA ILE A 151 2.55 5.06 -10.48
C ILE A 151 3.04 6.48 -10.16
N GLU A 152 3.26 6.74 -8.89
CA GLU A 152 3.58 8.08 -8.40
C GLU A 152 4.80 8.07 -7.50
N LEU A 153 5.69 9.02 -7.71
CA LEU A 153 6.74 9.36 -6.75
C LEU A 153 6.15 10.33 -5.74
N MET A 154 6.14 9.92 -4.47
CA MET A 154 5.50 10.68 -3.41
C MET A 154 6.48 11.11 -2.34
N LYS A 155 6.29 12.33 -1.82
CA LYS A 155 6.92 12.82 -0.61
C LYS A 155 5.96 12.59 0.57
N SER A 156 6.52 12.05 1.66
CA SER A 156 5.80 11.90 2.92
C SER A 156 6.41 12.82 3.97
N ASP A 157 5.63 13.77 4.44
CA ASP A 157 6.00 14.64 5.57
C ASP A 157 5.28 14.15 6.83
N LEU A 158 6.05 13.83 7.87
CA LEU A 158 5.50 13.36 9.14
C LEU A 158 5.05 14.55 9.98
N HIS A 159 3.78 14.56 10.37
CA HIS A 159 3.19 15.53 11.29
C HIS A 159 2.59 14.84 12.50
N VAL A 160 2.37 15.59 13.58
CA VAL A 160 1.71 15.08 14.80
C VAL A 160 0.32 14.49 14.50
N ALA A 161 -0.40 15.06 13.53
CA ALA A 161 -1.73 14.61 13.09
C ALA A 161 -1.69 13.45 12.07
N GLY A 162 -0.52 12.92 11.74
CA GLY A 162 -0.31 11.85 10.74
C GLY A 162 0.53 12.30 9.54
N ALA A 163 0.85 11.36 8.67
CA ALA A 163 1.63 11.64 7.47
C ALA A 163 0.82 12.48 6.46
N ARG A 164 1.48 13.46 5.86
CA ARG A 164 0.99 14.19 4.68
C ARG A 164 1.75 13.73 3.47
N TYR A 165 1.01 13.36 2.42
CA TYR A 165 1.57 12.89 1.17
C TYR A 165 1.42 13.95 0.09
N SER A 166 2.50 14.17 -0.68
CA SER A 166 2.51 15.06 -1.83
C SER A 166 3.04 14.30 -3.04
N ILE A 167 2.33 14.39 -4.16
CA ILE A 167 2.78 13.80 -5.43
C ILE A 167 3.86 14.72 -5.99
N LEU A 168 5.06 14.18 -6.17
CA LEU A 168 6.17 14.88 -6.81
C LEU A 168 6.16 14.68 -8.32
N GLN A 169 5.84 13.47 -8.77
CA GLN A 169 5.80 13.12 -10.19
C GLN A 169 4.90 11.90 -10.41
N SER A 170 4.21 11.86 -11.56
CA SER A 170 3.38 10.74 -12.00
C SER A 170 3.94 10.12 -13.28
N PHE A 171 3.85 8.79 -13.40
CA PHE A 171 4.36 8.01 -14.52
C PHE A 171 3.28 7.10 -15.05
N SER A 172 2.91 7.24 -16.32
CA SER A 172 1.96 6.34 -16.99
C SER A 172 2.57 4.96 -17.20
N LEU A 173 1.75 3.91 -17.12
CA LEU A 173 2.16 2.52 -17.36
C LEU A 173 2.08 2.11 -18.84
N GLY A 174 1.49 2.92 -19.69
CA GLY A 174 1.27 2.61 -21.10
C GLY A 174 1.81 3.61 -22.06
#